data_5fcf2f9e9366867ee2b3b26adc0b94d9
#
_entry.id   5fcf2f9e9366867ee2b3b26adc0b94d9
#
_cell.length_a   1.000
_cell.length_b   1.000
_cell.length_c   1.000
_cell.angle_alpha   90.00
_cell.angle_beta   90.00
_cell.angle_gamma   90.00
#
_symmetry.space_group_name_H-M   'P 1'
#
loop_
_entity.id
_entity.type
_entity.pdbx_description
1 polymer ?
#
loop_
_entity_poly.entity_id
_entity_poly.type
_entity_poly.pdbx_seq_one_letter_code
_entity_poly.pdbx_strand_id
1 'polypeptide(L)'
;MVHPDHPARANIEYLEQGVALIDRLADGLYAAPPAGPYPGGVGAQFRHCLDFYDCFLRDLPTGRIDYGRRSRDARIETDRAHAKTRAHAICVALRGLDREGIERMLEVRAEDADLGRAEWSGSSAGRELQFLISHTIHHYALIAVLLAAKGYDVSREFPELGVAPSTLEHWNGGR
;
A
#
# COMPACT_ATOMS: atom_id res chain seq x y z
N MET A 1 -2.42 -2.72 -19.61
CA MET A 1 -2.67 -4.00 -18.90
C MET A 1 -1.31 -4.57 -18.55
N VAL A 2 -1.07 -5.00 -17.31
CA VAL A 2 0.21 -5.58 -16.89
C VAL A 2 0.24 -7.05 -17.33
N HIS A 3 1.42 -7.53 -17.78
CA HIS A 3 1.56 -8.94 -18.19
C HIS A 3 1.19 -9.87 -17.03
N PRO A 4 0.47 -11.00 -17.27
CA PRO A 4 0.02 -11.93 -16.21
C PRO A 4 1.16 -12.39 -15.28
N ASP A 5 2.34 -12.59 -15.84
CA ASP A 5 3.52 -13.08 -15.11
C ASP A 5 4.41 -11.94 -14.57
N HIS A 6 3.95 -10.68 -14.63
CA HIS A 6 4.74 -9.57 -14.11
C HIS A 6 4.83 -9.66 -12.59
N PRO A 7 6.02 -9.69 -12.01
CA PRO A 7 6.21 -10.01 -10.61
C PRO A 7 5.67 -8.96 -9.63
N ALA A 8 5.52 -7.70 -10.08
CA ALA A 8 4.85 -6.65 -9.30
C ALA A 8 3.36 -6.49 -9.65
N ARG A 9 2.76 -7.41 -10.43
CA ARG A 9 1.37 -7.29 -10.91
C ARG A 9 0.39 -7.08 -9.77
N ALA A 10 0.42 -7.91 -8.77
CA ALA A 10 -0.52 -7.82 -7.66
C ALA A 10 -0.38 -6.50 -6.89
N ASN A 11 0.85 -5.98 -6.70
CA ASN A 11 1.07 -4.65 -6.11
C ASN A 11 0.38 -3.56 -6.92
N ILE A 12 0.50 -3.60 -8.23
CA ILE A 12 -0.11 -2.63 -9.15
C ILE A 12 -1.64 -2.72 -9.07
N GLU A 13 -2.21 -3.93 -9.09
CA GLU A 13 -3.66 -4.16 -9.02
C GLU A 13 -4.25 -3.60 -7.71
N TYR A 14 -3.61 -3.81 -6.56
CA TYR A 14 -4.05 -3.24 -5.29
C TYR A 14 -3.92 -1.72 -5.26
N LEU A 15 -2.87 -1.14 -5.82
CA LEU A 15 -2.73 0.32 -5.92
C LEU A 15 -3.80 0.92 -6.84
N GLU A 16 -4.11 0.28 -7.97
CA GLU A 16 -5.19 0.69 -8.89
C GLU A 16 -6.57 0.59 -8.21
N GLN A 17 -6.81 -0.45 -7.40
CA GLN A 17 -8.01 -0.56 -6.57
C GLN A 17 -8.11 0.62 -5.59
N GLY A 18 -7.01 1.00 -4.95
CA GLY A 18 -6.95 2.18 -4.08
C GLY A 18 -7.26 3.49 -4.82
N VAL A 19 -6.73 3.67 -6.03
CA VAL A 19 -7.05 4.83 -6.88
C VAL A 19 -8.55 4.86 -7.21
N ALA A 20 -9.13 3.72 -7.58
CA ALA A 20 -10.56 3.63 -7.88
C ALA A 20 -11.42 3.98 -6.67
N LEU A 21 -11.02 3.54 -5.47
CA LEU A 21 -11.70 3.94 -4.23
C LEU A 21 -11.58 5.44 -3.97
N ILE A 22 -10.39 6.03 -4.10
CA ILE A 22 -10.18 7.47 -3.92
C ILE A 22 -11.08 8.28 -4.85
N ASP A 23 -11.31 7.81 -6.08
CA ASP A 23 -12.18 8.47 -7.04
C ASP A 23 -13.66 8.51 -6.59
N ARG A 24 -14.11 7.52 -5.83
CA ARG A 24 -15.48 7.44 -5.30
C ARG A 24 -15.69 8.29 -4.05
N LEU A 25 -14.65 8.58 -3.30
CA LEU A 25 -14.76 9.30 -2.04
C LEU A 25 -14.91 10.81 -2.27
N ALA A 26 -15.80 11.46 -1.51
CA ALA A 26 -15.83 12.91 -1.41
C ALA A 26 -14.60 13.42 -0.63
N ASP A 27 -14.14 14.65 -0.93
CA ASP A 27 -12.97 15.25 -0.24
C ASP A 27 -13.12 15.26 1.28
N GLY A 28 -14.31 15.63 1.76
CA GLY A 28 -14.59 15.65 3.20
C GLY A 28 -14.57 14.28 3.86
N LEU A 29 -14.83 13.19 3.11
CA LEU A 29 -14.74 11.83 3.64
C LEU A 29 -13.30 11.31 3.64
N TYR A 30 -12.55 11.63 2.58
CA TYR A 30 -11.14 11.26 2.44
C TYR A 30 -10.25 11.93 3.49
N ALA A 31 -10.37 13.26 3.64
CA ALA A 31 -9.60 14.07 4.58
C ALA A 31 -10.20 14.13 5.99
N ALA A 32 -11.29 13.39 6.25
CA ALA A 32 -11.95 13.43 7.55
C ALA A 32 -11.01 13.01 8.68
N PRO A 33 -11.10 13.66 9.84
CA PRO A 33 -10.38 13.23 11.02
C PRO A 33 -10.75 11.80 11.40
N PRO A 34 -9.86 11.09 12.13
CA PRO A 34 -10.10 9.70 12.51
C PRO A 34 -11.39 9.56 13.32
N ALA A 35 -12.08 8.44 13.12
CA ALA A 35 -13.18 8.01 13.95
C ALA A 35 -12.76 6.74 14.71
N GLY A 36 -12.92 6.75 16.05
CA GLY A 36 -12.57 5.61 16.86
C GLY A 36 -11.12 5.60 17.37
N PRO A 37 -10.60 4.42 17.77
CA PRO A 37 -9.31 4.31 18.46
C PRO A 37 -8.08 4.43 17.55
N TYR A 38 -8.26 4.42 16.25
CA TYR A 38 -7.14 4.45 15.31
C TYR A 38 -6.66 5.88 15.06
N PRO A 39 -5.35 6.17 15.20
CA PRO A 39 -4.80 7.46 14.83
C PRO A 39 -4.78 7.59 13.30
N GLY A 40 -5.38 8.66 12.79
CA GLY A 40 -5.40 8.96 11.36
C GLY A 40 -6.68 8.52 10.63
N GLY A 41 -7.11 9.35 9.68
CA GLY A 41 -8.27 9.10 8.82
C GLY A 41 -7.90 8.29 7.57
N VAL A 42 -8.83 8.21 6.62
CA VAL A 42 -8.68 7.47 5.37
C VAL A 42 -7.44 7.92 4.59
N GLY A 43 -7.26 9.23 4.39
CA GLY A 43 -6.09 9.77 3.70
C GLY A 43 -4.76 9.43 4.38
N ALA A 44 -4.73 9.38 5.72
CA ALA A 44 -3.52 9.00 6.46
C ALA A 44 -3.16 7.52 6.23
N GLN A 45 -4.14 6.62 6.07
CA GLN A 45 -3.90 5.23 5.72
C GLN A 45 -3.34 5.10 4.29
N PHE A 46 -3.90 5.84 3.32
CA PHE A 46 -3.34 5.89 1.97
C PHE A 46 -1.92 6.44 1.96
N ARG A 47 -1.66 7.57 2.67
CA ARG A 47 -0.29 8.10 2.79
C ARG A 47 0.66 7.04 3.32
N HIS A 48 0.28 6.33 4.37
CA HIS A 48 1.12 5.32 4.98
C HIS A 48 1.50 4.22 3.98
N CYS A 49 0.55 3.68 3.22
CA CYS A 49 0.83 2.71 2.17
C CYS A 49 1.78 3.27 1.10
N LEU A 50 1.45 4.43 0.53
CA LEU A 50 2.21 5.01 -0.57
C LEU A 50 3.63 5.38 -0.17
N ASP A 51 3.84 5.88 1.06
CA ASP A 51 5.18 6.18 1.59
C ASP A 51 6.08 4.93 1.68
N PHE A 52 5.52 3.75 1.94
CA PHE A 52 6.28 2.50 1.93
C PHE A 52 6.73 2.12 0.52
N TYR A 53 5.85 2.22 -0.48
CA TYR A 53 6.22 1.99 -1.88
C TYR A 53 7.25 3.01 -2.38
N ASP A 54 7.07 4.29 -2.05
CA ASP A 54 8.04 5.34 -2.41
C ASP A 54 9.41 5.08 -1.80
N CYS A 55 9.46 4.65 -0.54
CA CYS A 55 10.69 4.28 0.13
C CYS A 55 11.37 3.08 -0.56
N PHE A 56 10.60 2.03 -0.84
CA PHE A 56 11.10 0.84 -1.54
C PHE A 56 11.70 1.22 -2.91
N LEU A 57 10.95 1.94 -3.75
CA LEU A 57 11.39 2.30 -5.10
C LEU A 57 12.58 3.26 -5.11
N ARG A 58 12.63 4.22 -4.19
CA ARG A 58 13.74 5.16 -4.03
C ARG A 58 15.03 4.43 -3.66
N ASP A 59 14.94 3.51 -2.73
CA ASP A 59 16.11 2.89 -2.11
C ASP A 59 16.53 1.59 -2.82
N LEU A 60 15.65 0.97 -3.64
CA LEU A 60 15.92 -0.25 -4.41
C LEU A 60 17.25 -0.21 -5.20
N PRO A 61 17.60 0.89 -5.92
CA PRO A 61 18.87 0.95 -6.64
C PRO A 61 20.11 0.87 -5.75
N THR A 62 20.00 1.25 -4.49
CA THR A 62 21.12 1.20 -3.53
C THR A 62 21.35 -0.19 -2.94
N GLY A 63 20.36 -1.08 -3.04
CA GLY A 63 20.37 -2.38 -2.37
C GLY A 63 20.09 -2.32 -0.86
N ARG A 64 19.77 -1.14 -0.30
CA ARG A 64 19.52 -0.95 1.13
C ARG A 64 18.27 -0.11 1.35
N ILE A 65 17.25 -0.68 1.98
CA ILE A 65 15.97 -0.03 2.23
C ILE A 65 15.80 0.25 3.72
N ASP A 66 15.62 1.53 4.04
CA ASP A 66 15.33 1.97 5.41
C ASP A 66 13.90 2.53 5.49
N TYR A 67 12.95 1.71 5.89
CA TYR A 67 11.55 2.12 6.03
C TYR A 67 11.32 3.18 7.13
N GLY A 68 12.26 3.35 8.06
CA GLY A 68 12.23 4.46 9.02
C GLY A 68 12.41 5.83 8.38
N ARG A 69 13.02 5.90 7.18
CA ARG A 69 13.30 7.12 6.43
C ARG A 69 12.26 7.44 5.34
N ARG A 70 11.01 6.99 5.54
CA ARG A 70 9.92 7.36 4.63
C ARG A 70 9.68 8.87 4.65
N SER A 71 9.21 9.41 3.52
CA SER A 71 9.03 10.86 3.32
C SER A 71 7.92 11.46 4.19
N ARG A 72 6.87 10.66 4.51
CA ARG A 72 5.67 11.09 5.24
C ARG A 72 5.03 12.33 4.58
N ASP A 73 4.74 12.23 3.27
CA ASP A 73 4.15 13.31 2.48
C ASP A 73 2.72 13.63 2.96
N ALA A 74 2.61 14.64 3.84
CA ALA A 74 1.35 15.04 4.45
C ALA A 74 0.27 15.49 3.44
N ARG A 75 0.65 15.89 2.21
CA ARG A 75 -0.33 16.26 1.19
C ARG A 75 -1.19 15.08 0.75
N ILE A 76 -0.65 13.87 0.79
CA ILE A 76 -1.42 12.66 0.46
C ILE A 76 -2.62 12.50 1.40
N GLU A 77 -2.54 12.96 2.65
CA GLU A 77 -3.62 12.80 3.63
C GLU A 77 -4.86 13.63 3.31
N THR A 78 -4.69 14.77 2.64
CA THR A 78 -5.75 15.77 2.48
C THR A 78 -6.10 16.07 1.02
N ASP A 79 -5.21 15.75 0.09
CA ASP A 79 -5.33 16.03 -1.35
C ASP A 79 -5.46 14.73 -2.13
N ARG A 80 -6.71 14.34 -2.48
CA ARG A 80 -7.01 13.14 -3.27
C ARG A 80 -6.33 13.13 -4.63
N ALA A 81 -6.24 14.27 -5.29
CA ALA A 81 -5.61 14.38 -6.61
C ALA A 81 -4.10 14.10 -6.50
N HIS A 82 -3.46 14.62 -5.46
CA HIS A 82 -2.07 14.34 -5.16
C HIS A 82 -1.85 12.87 -4.82
N ALA A 83 -2.70 12.27 -3.99
CA ALA A 83 -2.65 10.84 -3.64
C ALA A 83 -2.71 9.95 -4.88
N LYS A 84 -3.66 10.21 -5.80
CA LYS A 84 -3.79 9.47 -7.06
C LYS A 84 -2.55 9.64 -7.95
N THR A 85 -2.04 10.85 -8.07
CA THR A 85 -0.83 11.13 -8.85
C THR A 85 0.36 10.33 -8.33
N ARG A 86 0.53 10.26 -7.00
CA ARG A 86 1.59 9.44 -6.38
C ARG A 86 1.38 7.95 -6.64
N ALA A 87 0.17 7.43 -6.44
CA ALA A 87 -0.16 6.03 -6.71
C ALA A 87 0.12 5.64 -8.17
N HIS A 88 -0.27 6.49 -9.13
CA HIS A 88 0.03 6.25 -10.54
C HIS A 88 1.53 6.26 -10.83
N ALA A 89 2.30 7.19 -10.26
CA ALA A 89 3.75 7.23 -10.42
C ALA A 89 4.41 5.94 -9.87
N ILE A 90 3.97 5.46 -8.72
CA ILE A 90 4.41 4.18 -8.15
C ILE A 90 4.06 3.02 -9.09
N CYS A 91 2.84 2.95 -9.62
CA CYS A 91 2.45 1.92 -10.57
C CYS A 91 3.31 1.93 -11.84
N VAL A 92 3.67 3.12 -12.35
CA VAL A 92 4.58 3.25 -13.51
C VAL A 92 5.96 2.70 -13.17
N ALA A 93 6.51 3.06 -12.01
CA ALA A 93 7.83 2.58 -11.58
C ALA A 93 7.83 1.05 -11.36
N LEU A 94 6.79 0.49 -10.75
CA LEU A 94 6.64 -0.95 -10.56
C LEU A 94 6.54 -1.72 -11.89
N ARG A 95 5.88 -1.15 -12.92
CA ARG A 95 5.84 -1.75 -14.26
C ARG A 95 7.20 -1.79 -14.95
N GLY A 96 8.10 -0.90 -14.55
CA GLY A 96 9.47 -0.86 -15.06
C GLY A 96 10.42 -1.86 -14.40
N LEU A 97 10.01 -2.57 -13.36
CA LEU A 97 10.83 -3.59 -12.72
C LEU A 97 10.86 -4.84 -13.60
N ASP A 98 12.07 -5.27 -13.95
CA ASP A 98 12.32 -6.52 -14.63
C ASP A 98 12.61 -7.67 -13.64
N ARG A 99 12.86 -8.85 -14.17
CA ARG A 99 13.13 -10.04 -13.35
C ARG A 99 14.39 -9.86 -12.50
N GLU A 100 15.43 -9.26 -13.04
CA GLU A 100 16.70 -9.03 -12.34
C GLU A 100 16.49 -8.07 -11.16
N GLY A 101 15.73 -6.99 -11.36
CA GLY A 101 15.38 -6.06 -10.30
C GLY A 101 14.62 -6.70 -9.15
N ILE A 102 13.80 -7.74 -9.42
CA ILE A 102 13.00 -8.43 -8.41
C ILE A 102 13.78 -9.53 -7.68
N GLU A 103 14.69 -10.21 -8.36
CA GLU A 103 15.58 -11.20 -7.75
C GLU A 103 16.71 -10.54 -6.94
N ARG A 104 16.87 -9.21 -7.02
CA ARG A 104 17.92 -8.47 -6.32
C ARG A 104 17.87 -8.68 -4.83
N MET A 105 19.01 -9.06 -4.26
CA MET A 105 19.21 -9.15 -2.81
C MET A 105 19.34 -7.76 -2.20
N LEU A 106 18.75 -7.58 -1.03
CA LEU A 106 18.65 -6.31 -0.31
C LEU A 106 19.05 -6.50 1.15
N GLU A 107 19.50 -5.40 1.76
CA GLU A 107 19.49 -5.23 3.21
C GLU A 107 18.33 -4.29 3.57
N VAL A 108 17.52 -4.68 4.53
CA VAL A 108 16.33 -3.94 4.93
C VAL A 108 16.38 -3.62 6.41
N ARG A 109 15.97 -2.40 6.75
CA ARG A 109 15.75 -1.98 8.13
C ARG A 109 14.28 -1.58 8.30
N ALA A 110 13.58 -2.29 9.19
CA ALA A 110 12.21 -1.97 9.55
C ALA A 110 12.14 -0.67 10.37
N GLU A 111 10.95 -0.06 10.40
CA GLU A 111 10.65 1.01 11.33
C GLU A 111 10.40 0.41 12.72
N ASP A 112 11.46 0.22 13.49
CA ASP A 112 11.32 -0.22 14.86
C ASP A 112 11.97 0.79 15.79
N ALA A 113 11.13 1.54 16.50
CA ALA A 113 11.58 2.57 17.44
C ALA A 113 12.10 1.99 18.77
N ASP A 114 11.70 0.76 19.12
CA ASP A 114 11.89 0.22 20.47
C ASP A 114 13.05 -0.76 20.62
N LEU A 115 13.56 -1.36 19.55
CA LEU A 115 14.63 -2.34 19.65
C LEU A 115 16.05 -1.73 19.78
N GLY A 116 16.17 -0.43 19.93
CA GLY A 116 17.41 0.30 20.28
C GLY A 116 18.62 0.08 19.34
N ARG A 117 18.51 -0.91 18.45
CA ARG A 117 19.41 -1.29 17.37
C ARG A 117 18.55 -1.86 16.24
N ALA A 118 17.99 -0.99 15.41
CA ALA A 118 17.41 -1.45 14.16
C ALA A 118 18.54 -2.09 13.33
N GLU A 119 18.69 -3.40 13.44
CA GLU A 119 19.69 -4.15 12.68
C GLU A 119 19.19 -4.31 11.24
N TRP A 120 20.15 -4.28 10.31
CA TRP A 120 19.87 -4.60 8.92
C TRP A 120 19.66 -6.10 8.76
N SER A 121 18.59 -6.48 8.08
CA SER A 121 18.27 -7.88 7.79
C SER A 121 18.35 -8.14 6.30
N GLY A 122 18.86 -9.31 5.92
CA GLY A 122 18.85 -9.74 4.52
C GLY A 122 17.43 -9.97 4.00
N SER A 123 17.15 -9.50 2.79
CA SER A 123 15.88 -9.68 2.10
C SER A 123 16.12 -9.76 0.58
N SER A 124 15.05 -9.73 -0.20
CA SER A 124 15.07 -9.56 -1.65
C SER A 124 13.95 -8.62 -2.09
N ALA A 125 14.09 -8.01 -3.26
CA ALA A 125 13.06 -7.12 -3.79
C ALA A 125 11.71 -7.83 -3.94
N GLY A 126 11.69 -9.10 -4.37
CA GLY A 126 10.48 -9.90 -4.44
C GLY A 126 9.81 -10.13 -3.07
N ARG A 127 10.62 -10.38 -2.03
CA ARG A 127 10.11 -10.52 -0.66
C ARG A 127 9.53 -9.19 -0.15
N GLU A 128 10.17 -8.08 -0.43
CA GLU A 128 9.65 -6.76 -0.06
C GLU A 128 8.35 -6.42 -0.79
N LEU A 129 8.20 -6.77 -2.06
CA LEU A 129 6.94 -6.63 -2.78
C LEU A 129 5.81 -7.45 -2.14
N GLN A 130 6.09 -8.65 -1.63
CA GLN A 130 5.11 -9.45 -0.87
C GLN A 130 4.74 -8.78 0.46
N PHE A 131 5.71 -8.20 1.15
CA PHE A 131 5.45 -7.41 2.36
C PHE A 131 4.55 -6.21 2.05
N LEU A 132 4.86 -5.44 0.99
CA LEU A 132 4.10 -4.25 0.59
C LEU A 132 2.64 -4.58 0.26
N ILE A 133 2.38 -5.72 -0.43
CA ILE A 133 1.00 -6.17 -0.66
C ILE A 133 0.28 -6.46 0.65
N SER A 134 0.88 -7.29 1.51
CA SER A 134 0.26 -7.67 2.79
C SER A 134 -0.04 -6.46 3.66
N HIS A 135 0.88 -5.50 3.67
CA HIS A 135 0.75 -4.23 4.37
C HIS A 135 -0.38 -3.37 3.78
N THR A 136 -0.47 -3.29 2.45
CA THR A 136 -1.52 -2.55 1.75
C THR A 136 -2.90 -3.16 2.03
N ILE A 137 -3.05 -4.48 1.97
CA ILE A 137 -4.29 -5.18 2.29
C ILE A 137 -4.74 -4.87 3.73
N HIS A 138 -3.80 -4.90 4.69
CA HIS A 138 -4.09 -4.55 6.08
C HIS A 138 -4.65 -3.12 6.19
N HIS A 139 -4.00 -2.14 5.56
CA HIS A 139 -4.46 -0.76 5.59
C HIS A 139 -5.76 -0.53 4.83
N TYR A 140 -6.03 -1.28 3.77
CA TYR A 140 -7.32 -1.23 3.07
C TYR A 140 -8.46 -1.79 3.94
N ALA A 141 -8.20 -2.83 4.73
CA ALA A 141 -9.17 -3.29 5.73
C ALA A 141 -9.46 -2.20 6.79
N LEU A 142 -8.43 -1.48 7.27
CA LEU A 142 -8.63 -0.33 8.18
C LEU A 142 -9.42 0.79 7.50
N ILE A 143 -9.15 1.10 6.23
CA ILE A 143 -9.92 2.09 5.46
C ILE A 143 -11.39 1.68 5.37
N ALA A 144 -11.69 0.40 5.09
CA ALA A 144 -13.06 -0.09 5.05
C ALA A 144 -13.78 0.11 6.40
N VAL A 145 -13.12 -0.19 7.52
CA VAL A 145 -13.66 0.05 8.87
C VAL A 145 -13.89 1.54 9.14
N LEU A 146 -12.93 2.41 8.78
CA LEU A 146 -13.05 3.86 8.95
C LEU A 146 -14.21 4.45 8.13
N LEU A 147 -14.39 3.96 6.89
CA LEU A 147 -15.49 4.38 6.02
C LEU A 147 -16.83 3.91 6.54
N ALA A 148 -16.92 2.65 7.00
CA ALA A 148 -18.13 2.11 7.60
C ALA A 148 -18.54 2.90 8.87
N ALA A 149 -17.60 3.29 9.72
CA ALA A 149 -17.86 4.12 10.89
C ALA A 149 -18.41 5.52 10.53
N LYS A 150 -18.24 5.96 9.27
CA LYS A 150 -18.79 7.21 8.74
C LYS A 150 -20.05 6.98 7.88
N GLY A 151 -20.62 5.78 7.90
CA GLY A 151 -21.83 5.43 7.16
C GLY A 151 -21.61 5.15 5.66
N TYR A 152 -20.36 5.01 5.21
CA TYR A 152 -20.05 4.66 3.83
C TYR A 152 -19.78 3.15 3.72
N ASP A 153 -20.68 2.43 3.06
CA ASP A 153 -20.54 0.98 2.85
C ASP A 153 -19.70 0.70 1.59
N VAL A 154 -18.40 0.51 1.81
CA VAL A 154 -17.44 0.24 0.75
C VAL A 154 -17.65 -1.13 0.09
N SER A 155 -18.26 -2.09 0.79
CA SER A 155 -18.41 -3.46 0.30
C SER A 155 -19.30 -3.60 -0.93
N ARG A 156 -20.16 -2.63 -1.17
CA ARG A 156 -21.04 -2.61 -2.36
C ARG A 156 -20.29 -2.40 -3.66
N GLU A 157 -19.27 -1.56 -3.66
CA GLU A 157 -18.48 -1.23 -4.86
C GLU A 157 -17.13 -1.96 -4.89
N PHE A 158 -16.58 -2.24 -3.71
CA PHE A 158 -15.28 -2.86 -3.54
C PHE A 158 -15.36 -4.04 -2.54
N PRO A 159 -16.06 -5.13 -2.87
CA PRO A 159 -16.27 -6.25 -1.93
C PRO A 159 -14.97 -6.95 -1.52
N GLU A 160 -13.92 -6.79 -2.31
CA GLU A 160 -12.61 -7.41 -2.07
C GLU A 160 -11.62 -6.48 -1.37
N LEU A 161 -12.02 -5.23 -1.06
CA LEU A 161 -11.12 -4.26 -0.44
C LEU A 161 -10.62 -4.74 0.94
N GLY A 162 -9.32 -4.86 1.06
CA GLY A 162 -8.70 -5.32 2.31
C GLY A 162 -8.87 -6.82 2.59
N VAL A 163 -9.30 -7.60 1.60
CA VAL A 163 -9.41 -9.06 1.71
C VAL A 163 -8.18 -9.72 1.08
N ALA A 164 -7.57 -10.65 1.81
CA ALA A 164 -6.40 -11.37 1.30
C ALA A 164 -6.77 -12.29 0.13
N PRO A 165 -5.90 -12.47 -0.89
CA PRO A 165 -6.16 -13.34 -2.03
C PRO A 165 -6.55 -14.76 -1.63
N SER A 166 -5.88 -15.35 -0.65
CA SER A 166 -6.20 -16.69 -0.14
C SER A 166 -7.60 -16.79 0.46
N THR A 167 -8.12 -15.72 1.05
CA THR A 167 -9.49 -15.65 1.54
C THR A 167 -10.48 -15.61 0.39
N LEU A 168 -10.18 -14.83 -0.66
CA LEU A 168 -11.00 -14.76 -1.88
C LEU A 168 -11.05 -16.10 -2.59
N GLU A 169 -9.92 -16.81 -2.70
CA GLU A 169 -9.86 -18.16 -3.26
C GLU A 169 -10.75 -19.13 -2.47
N HIS A 170 -10.68 -19.07 -1.13
CA HIS A 170 -11.53 -19.91 -0.26
C HIS A 170 -13.01 -19.63 -0.48
N TRP A 171 -13.43 -18.36 -0.57
CA TRP A 171 -14.83 -17.99 -0.83
C TRP A 171 -15.32 -18.44 -2.21
N ASN A 172 -14.46 -18.41 -3.21
CA ASN A 172 -14.80 -18.77 -4.60
C ASN A 172 -14.72 -20.29 -4.83
N GLY A 173 -13.85 -21.01 -4.13
CA GLY A 173 -13.69 -22.46 -4.24
C GLY A 173 -14.74 -23.28 -3.48
N GLY A 174 -15.54 -22.66 -2.65
CA GLY A 174 -16.63 -23.30 -1.90
C GLY A 174 -18.02 -23.24 -2.57
N ARG A 175 -18.08 -22.86 -3.85
CA ARG A 175 -19.31 -22.85 -4.65
C ARG A 175 -19.30 -23.92 -5.72
#